data_ca8225ffef9fabe2bcdb48733e49c8c8
#
_entry.id   ca8225ffef9fabe2bcdb48733e49c8c8
#
_cell.length_a   1.000
_cell.length_b   1.000
_cell.length_c   1.000
_cell.angle_alpha   90.00
_cell.angle_beta   90.00
_cell.angle_gamma   90.00
#
_symmetry.space_group_name_H-M   'P 1'
#
loop_
_entity.id
_entity.type
_entity.pdbx_description
1 polymer ?
#
loop_
_entity_poly.entity_id
_entity_poly.type
_entity_poly.pdbx_seq_one_letter_code
_entity_poly.pdbx_strand_id
1 'polypeptide(L)'
;GDRVAMRALMRSRNFDAVIHFAGHIVVPESVSDPGKYYRNNVLGSLNLIECCEESGVGLFVFSSSAAVYGNPATIPVHEETPTNPINPYGRTKLITEWTLKDFAERTGSNLPLRYVALRYFNVAGASLDGALGQATPEATHLIKVACEVACGQRDSVSVFGTDYNTEDGTCI
;
A
#
# COMPACT_ATOMS: atom_id res chain seq x y z
N GLY A 1 6.63 -13.52 -4.88
CA GLY A 1 6.95 -14.22 -3.64
C GLY A 1 6.94 -15.73 -3.84
N ASP A 2 7.53 -16.45 -2.91
CA ASP A 2 7.56 -17.92 -2.93
C ASP A 2 6.21 -18.48 -2.46
N ARG A 3 5.37 -18.91 -3.42
CA ARG A 3 4.04 -19.47 -3.13
C ARG A 3 4.13 -20.80 -2.34
N VAL A 4 5.15 -21.60 -2.61
CA VAL A 4 5.33 -22.92 -1.94
C VAL A 4 5.63 -22.69 -0.46
N ALA A 5 6.59 -21.83 -0.16
CA ALA A 5 6.93 -21.48 1.22
C ALA A 5 5.76 -20.80 1.95
N MET A 6 5.03 -19.90 1.28
CA MET A 6 3.86 -19.24 1.85
C MET A 6 2.76 -20.24 2.19
N ARG A 7 2.44 -21.15 1.26
CA ARG A 7 1.44 -22.20 1.49
C ARG A 7 1.83 -23.12 2.65
N ALA A 8 3.12 -23.50 2.74
CA ALA A 8 3.61 -24.32 3.83
C ALA A 8 3.48 -23.61 5.18
N LEU A 9 3.83 -22.32 5.24
CA LEU A 9 3.66 -21.48 6.43
C LEU A 9 2.19 -21.40 6.85
N MET A 10 1.29 -21.06 5.92
CA MET A 10 -0.13 -20.89 6.21
C MET A 10 -0.79 -22.19 6.73
N ARG A 11 -0.33 -23.34 6.24
CA ARG A 11 -0.80 -24.67 6.70
C ARG A 11 -0.16 -25.14 8.01
N SER A 12 0.99 -24.57 8.39
CA SER A 12 1.71 -24.98 9.60
C SER A 12 1.12 -24.41 10.89
N ARG A 13 0.25 -23.40 10.78
CA ARG A 13 -0.38 -22.68 11.89
C ARG A 13 -1.79 -22.25 11.51
N ASN A 14 -2.64 -22.10 12.51
CA ASN A 14 -3.97 -21.51 12.33
C ASN A 14 -3.83 -20.00 12.49
N PHE A 15 -3.98 -19.26 11.38
CA PHE A 15 -4.01 -17.81 11.40
C PHE A 15 -5.47 -17.33 11.34
N ASP A 16 -5.83 -16.37 12.17
CA ASP A 16 -7.16 -15.75 12.18
C ASP A 16 -7.29 -14.68 11.10
N ALA A 17 -6.19 -13.99 10.80
CA ALA A 17 -6.15 -12.88 9.85
C ALA A 17 -4.77 -12.72 9.21
N VAL A 18 -4.76 -12.06 8.06
CA VAL A 18 -3.53 -11.57 7.41
C VAL A 18 -3.58 -10.05 7.32
N ILE A 19 -2.47 -9.40 7.71
CA ILE A 19 -2.24 -7.97 7.49
C ILE A 19 -1.11 -7.84 6.45
N HIS A 20 -1.46 -7.37 5.25
CA HIS A 20 -0.56 -7.35 4.11
C HIS A 20 0.00 -5.95 3.86
N PHE A 21 1.20 -5.68 4.38
CA PHE A 21 1.98 -4.46 4.12
C PHE A 21 3.09 -4.64 3.08
N ALA A 22 3.37 -5.87 2.66
CA ALA A 22 4.47 -6.15 1.74
C ALA A 22 4.17 -5.61 0.33
N GLY A 23 5.09 -4.80 -0.20
CA GLY A 23 4.95 -4.24 -1.55
C GLY A 23 6.04 -3.22 -1.85
N HIS A 24 6.33 -3.03 -3.14
CA HIS A 24 7.13 -1.88 -3.59
C HIS A 24 6.27 -0.62 -3.56
N ILE A 25 6.82 0.51 -3.11
CA ILE A 25 6.06 1.74 -2.83
C ILE A 25 6.62 3.00 -3.51
N VAL A 26 7.74 2.91 -4.21
CA VAL A 26 8.41 4.06 -4.83
C VAL A 26 7.76 4.39 -6.17
N VAL A 27 6.97 5.47 -6.21
CA VAL A 27 6.19 5.85 -7.40
C VAL A 27 7.06 6.08 -8.65
N PRO A 28 8.16 6.87 -8.62
CA PRO A 28 9.03 7.01 -9.78
C PRO A 28 9.59 5.69 -10.30
N GLU A 29 9.99 4.78 -9.42
CA GLU A 29 10.47 3.45 -9.79
C GLU A 29 9.36 2.64 -10.48
N SER A 30 8.11 2.78 -10.05
CA SER A 30 6.99 2.08 -10.69
C SER A 30 6.79 2.50 -12.15
N VAL A 31 7.16 3.74 -12.49
CA VAL A 31 7.09 4.25 -13.87
C VAL A 31 8.25 3.72 -14.71
N SER A 32 9.46 3.68 -14.16
CA SER A 32 10.65 3.20 -14.86
C SER A 32 10.71 1.67 -15.00
N ASP A 33 10.22 0.91 -14.00
CA ASP A 33 10.13 -0.56 -14.04
C ASP A 33 8.73 -1.06 -13.57
N PRO A 34 7.70 -0.87 -14.38
CA PRO A 34 6.35 -1.32 -14.03
C PRO A 34 6.26 -2.85 -13.88
N GLY A 35 7.05 -3.59 -14.61
CA GLY A 35 7.08 -5.05 -14.53
C GLY A 35 7.44 -5.58 -13.15
N LYS A 36 8.40 -4.95 -12.48
CA LYS A 36 8.78 -5.24 -11.10
C LYS A 36 7.59 -5.07 -10.15
N TYR A 37 6.83 -3.98 -10.32
CA TYR A 37 5.67 -3.66 -9.48
C TYR A 37 4.51 -4.64 -9.69
N TYR A 38 4.17 -4.96 -10.94
CA TYR A 38 3.12 -5.93 -11.21
C TYR A 38 3.47 -7.33 -10.68
N ARG A 39 4.71 -7.80 -10.89
CA ARG A 39 5.13 -9.10 -10.35
C ARG A 39 5.11 -9.13 -8.82
N ASN A 40 5.61 -8.11 -8.17
CA ASN A 40 5.69 -8.10 -6.71
C ASN A 40 4.35 -7.79 -6.05
N ASN A 41 3.70 -6.68 -6.44
CA ASN A 41 2.52 -6.19 -5.75
C ASN A 41 1.25 -6.94 -6.16
N VAL A 42 1.06 -7.23 -7.44
CA VAL A 42 -0.17 -7.91 -7.92
C VAL A 42 -0.03 -9.42 -7.77
N LEU A 43 0.96 -10.03 -8.43
CA LEU A 43 1.11 -11.49 -8.39
C LEU A 43 1.43 -11.97 -6.97
N GLY A 44 2.25 -11.23 -6.21
CA GLY A 44 2.56 -11.54 -4.82
C GLY A 44 1.31 -11.50 -3.93
N SER A 45 0.45 -10.50 -4.09
CA SER A 45 -0.81 -10.39 -3.35
C SER A 45 -1.80 -11.48 -3.75
N LEU A 46 -1.94 -11.77 -5.04
CA LEU A 46 -2.81 -12.87 -5.52
C LEU A 46 -2.37 -14.21 -4.91
N ASN A 47 -1.07 -14.53 -4.94
CA ASN A 47 -0.55 -15.75 -4.31
C ASN A 47 -0.88 -15.83 -2.82
N LEU A 48 -0.81 -14.70 -2.09
CA LEU A 48 -1.13 -14.65 -0.66
C LEU A 48 -2.62 -14.84 -0.42
N ILE A 49 -3.48 -14.20 -1.21
CA ILE A 49 -4.95 -14.32 -1.13
C ILE A 49 -5.38 -15.78 -1.37
N GLU A 50 -4.83 -16.44 -2.40
CA GLU A 50 -5.09 -17.86 -2.67
C GLU A 50 -4.61 -18.77 -1.53
N CYS A 51 -3.45 -18.47 -0.93
CA CYS A 51 -2.97 -19.22 0.24
C CYS A 51 -3.87 -19.02 1.47
N CYS A 52 -4.42 -17.82 1.68
CA CYS A 52 -5.41 -17.56 2.74
C CYS A 52 -6.66 -18.41 2.54
N GLU A 53 -7.21 -18.43 1.34
CA GLU A 53 -8.37 -19.23 1.00
C GLU A 53 -8.13 -20.74 1.22
N GLU A 54 -7.01 -21.26 0.71
CA GLU A 54 -6.64 -22.68 0.85
C GLU A 54 -6.42 -23.10 2.31
N SER A 55 -6.12 -22.14 3.19
CA SER A 55 -5.80 -22.39 4.61
C SER A 55 -6.93 -21.97 5.57
N GLY A 56 -8.05 -21.49 5.04
CA GLY A 56 -9.21 -21.10 5.84
C GLY A 56 -9.07 -19.78 6.58
N VAL A 57 -8.14 -18.89 6.17
CA VAL A 57 -8.01 -17.55 6.75
C VAL A 57 -9.08 -16.63 6.18
N GLY A 58 -10.04 -16.25 7.02
CA GLY A 58 -11.24 -15.51 6.61
C GLY A 58 -11.15 -14.00 6.69
N LEU A 59 -10.03 -13.42 7.11
CA LEU A 59 -9.86 -11.95 7.24
C LEU A 59 -8.55 -11.48 6.61
N PHE A 60 -8.65 -10.47 5.73
CA PHE A 60 -7.51 -9.89 5.04
C PHE A 60 -7.51 -8.36 5.18
N VAL A 61 -6.49 -7.80 5.80
CA VAL A 61 -6.28 -6.35 5.89
C VAL A 61 -5.20 -5.96 4.90
N PHE A 62 -5.55 -5.13 3.93
CA PHE A 62 -4.67 -4.73 2.85
C PHE A 62 -4.21 -3.28 2.99
N SER A 63 -2.90 -3.08 2.96
CA SER A 63 -2.27 -1.77 2.81
C SER A 63 -2.45 -1.29 1.37
N SER A 64 -3.59 -0.64 1.10
CA SER A 64 -3.82 0.08 -0.15
C SER A 64 -3.17 1.48 -0.10
N SER A 65 -3.65 2.42 -0.86
CA SER A 65 -3.08 3.77 -0.93
C SER A 65 -4.09 4.77 -1.48
N ALA A 66 -4.02 6.01 -1.05
CA ALA A 66 -4.72 7.13 -1.69
C ALA A 66 -4.33 7.33 -3.17
N ALA A 67 -3.19 6.80 -3.62
CA ALA A 67 -2.77 6.81 -5.02
C ALA A 67 -3.77 6.11 -5.98
N VAL A 68 -4.72 5.32 -5.47
CA VAL A 68 -5.80 4.73 -6.27
C VAL A 68 -6.77 5.77 -6.81
N TYR A 69 -6.91 6.93 -6.16
CA TYR A 69 -7.79 8.02 -6.61
C TYR A 69 -7.19 8.83 -7.77
N GLY A 70 -5.85 8.84 -7.92
CA GLY A 70 -5.16 9.69 -8.90
C GLY A 70 -5.33 11.17 -8.58
N ASN A 71 -5.82 11.95 -9.56
CA ASN A 71 -6.15 13.36 -9.39
C ASN A 71 -7.67 13.52 -9.31
N PRO A 72 -8.28 13.48 -8.12
CA PRO A 72 -9.71 13.57 -7.95
C PRO A 72 -10.21 14.99 -8.30
N ALA A 73 -11.39 15.06 -8.91
CA ALA A 73 -12.02 16.34 -9.26
C ALA A 73 -12.56 17.10 -8.03
N THR A 74 -12.79 16.40 -6.93
CA THR A 74 -13.37 16.97 -5.70
C THR A 74 -12.51 16.57 -4.50
N ILE A 75 -12.23 17.51 -3.64
CA ILE A 75 -11.55 17.34 -2.35
C ILE A 75 -12.43 17.92 -1.22
N PRO A 76 -12.38 17.32 -0.02
CA PRO A 76 -11.62 16.12 0.35
C PRO A 76 -12.13 14.85 -0.34
N VAL A 77 -11.25 13.86 -0.54
CA VAL A 77 -11.63 12.55 -1.06
C VAL A 77 -12.36 11.73 0.01
N HIS A 78 -13.31 10.92 -0.44
CA HIS A 78 -14.07 9.97 0.37
C HIS A 78 -13.91 8.56 -0.21
N GLU A 79 -14.39 7.54 0.49
CA GLU A 79 -14.25 6.15 0.06
C GLU A 79 -14.93 5.88 -1.30
N GLU A 80 -16.05 6.57 -1.58
CA GLU A 80 -16.83 6.46 -2.83
C GLU A 80 -16.26 7.30 -3.98
N THR A 81 -15.23 8.13 -3.73
CA THR A 81 -14.60 8.93 -4.79
C THR A 81 -14.10 7.99 -5.89
N PRO A 82 -14.39 8.26 -7.18
CA PRO A 82 -13.97 7.43 -8.29
C PRO A 82 -12.45 7.20 -8.30
N THR A 83 -12.06 5.95 -8.47
CA THR A 83 -10.65 5.57 -8.55
C THR A 83 -10.13 5.70 -9.99
N ASN A 84 -9.03 6.44 -10.18
CA ASN A 84 -8.37 6.63 -11.48
C ASN A 84 -6.86 6.81 -11.30
N PRO A 85 -6.12 5.74 -10.94
CA PRO A 85 -4.70 5.84 -10.64
C PRO A 85 -3.88 6.25 -11.86
N ILE A 86 -3.01 7.26 -11.68
CA ILE A 86 -2.22 7.87 -12.77
C ILE A 86 -0.85 7.21 -12.97
N ASN A 87 -0.44 6.29 -12.09
CA ASN A 87 0.85 5.61 -12.16
C ASN A 87 0.72 4.10 -11.91
N PRO A 88 1.73 3.29 -12.30
CA PRO A 88 1.71 1.84 -12.11
C PRO A 88 1.59 1.41 -10.65
N TYR A 89 2.21 2.11 -9.70
CA TYR A 89 2.05 1.81 -8.27
C TYR A 89 0.59 1.87 -7.84
N GLY A 90 -0.11 2.99 -8.09
CA GLY A 90 -1.53 3.14 -7.78
C GLY A 90 -2.40 2.07 -8.48
N ARG A 91 -2.09 1.75 -9.74
CA ARG A 91 -2.77 0.67 -10.48
C ARG A 91 -2.60 -0.68 -9.82
N THR A 92 -1.39 -1.02 -9.35
CA THR A 92 -1.16 -2.30 -8.65
C THR A 92 -1.95 -2.39 -7.34
N LYS A 93 -2.09 -1.28 -6.61
CA LYS A 93 -2.92 -1.23 -5.41
C LYS A 93 -4.40 -1.44 -5.75
N LEU A 94 -4.92 -0.74 -6.74
CA LEU A 94 -6.31 -0.87 -7.18
C LEU A 94 -6.64 -2.26 -7.71
N ILE A 95 -5.77 -2.88 -8.50
CA ILE A 95 -5.94 -4.25 -8.99
C ILE A 95 -6.02 -5.24 -7.81
N THR A 96 -5.22 -5.04 -6.77
CA THR A 96 -5.29 -5.89 -5.57
C THR A 96 -6.61 -5.69 -4.82
N GLU A 97 -7.16 -4.47 -4.75
CA GLU A 97 -8.48 -4.22 -4.18
C GLU A 97 -9.59 -4.95 -4.98
N TRP A 98 -9.55 -4.88 -6.31
CA TRP A 98 -10.48 -5.63 -7.17
C TRP A 98 -10.35 -7.13 -6.96
N THR A 99 -9.12 -7.65 -6.90
CA THR A 99 -8.88 -9.07 -6.61
C THR A 99 -9.50 -9.48 -5.28
N LEU A 100 -9.30 -8.70 -4.21
CA LEU A 100 -9.92 -8.98 -2.91
C LEU A 100 -11.44 -8.97 -2.97
N LYS A 101 -12.03 -8.01 -3.70
CA LYS A 101 -13.46 -7.93 -3.91
C LYS A 101 -13.99 -9.17 -4.62
N ASP A 102 -13.37 -9.58 -5.73
CA ASP A 102 -13.77 -10.74 -6.50
C ASP A 102 -13.71 -12.04 -5.65
N PHE A 103 -12.68 -12.18 -4.82
CA PHE A 103 -12.57 -13.30 -3.89
C PHE A 103 -13.63 -13.26 -2.78
N ALA A 104 -13.98 -12.07 -2.28
CA ALA A 104 -15.01 -11.90 -1.25
C ALA A 104 -16.43 -12.18 -1.78
N GLU A 105 -16.71 -11.81 -3.04
CA GLU A 105 -18.03 -11.96 -3.69
C GLU A 105 -18.18 -13.31 -4.40
N ARG A 106 -17.15 -14.15 -4.43
CA ARG A 106 -17.16 -15.42 -5.14
C ARG A 106 -18.21 -16.39 -4.57
N THR A 107 -19.07 -16.89 -5.44
CA THR A 107 -20.08 -17.90 -5.10
C THR A 107 -19.45 -19.29 -4.91
N GLY A 108 -20.01 -20.09 -4.01
CA GLY A 108 -19.60 -21.47 -3.77
C GLY A 108 -18.40 -21.65 -2.84
N SER A 109 -17.89 -20.59 -2.23
CA SER A 109 -16.90 -20.70 -1.15
C SER A 109 -17.58 -21.02 0.18
N ASN A 110 -17.08 -22.04 0.89
CA ASN A 110 -17.56 -22.38 2.23
C ASN A 110 -17.08 -21.36 3.30
N LEU A 111 -16.07 -20.55 2.99
CA LEU A 111 -15.55 -19.52 3.86
C LEU A 111 -15.31 -18.25 3.02
N PRO A 112 -16.27 -17.31 2.98
CA PRO A 112 -16.10 -16.08 2.24
C PRO A 112 -14.99 -15.23 2.86
N LEU A 113 -14.07 -14.74 2.02
CA LEU A 113 -13.02 -13.83 2.44
C LEU A 113 -13.64 -12.47 2.82
N ARG A 114 -13.39 -12.00 4.03
CA ARG A 114 -13.67 -10.63 4.44
C ARG A 114 -12.41 -9.81 4.32
N TYR A 115 -12.49 -8.59 3.81
CA TYR A 115 -11.31 -7.75 3.68
C TYR A 115 -11.57 -6.31 4.08
N VAL A 116 -10.48 -5.62 4.42
CA VAL A 116 -10.42 -4.17 4.59
C VAL A 116 -9.25 -3.66 3.75
N ALA A 117 -9.51 -2.71 2.85
CA ALA A 117 -8.48 -2.01 2.08
C ALA A 117 -8.27 -0.61 2.66
N LEU A 118 -7.11 -0.35 3.24
CA LEU A 118 -6.79 0.92 3.88
C LEU A 118 -6.14 1.86 2.86
N ARG A 119 -6.89 2.83 2.36
CA ARG A 119 -6.43 3.86 1.40
C ARG A 119 -5.89 5.08 2.12
N TYR A 120 -4.77 4.95 2.80
CA TYR A 120 -4.15 6.07 3.50
C TYR A 120 -3.14 6.83 2.62
N PHE A 121 -2.86 8.06 3.02
CA PHE A 121 -1.85 8.92 2.42
C PHE A 121 -0.46 8.60 2.98
N ASN A 122 0.29 9.60 3.41
CA ASN A 122 1.62 9.41 3.99
C ASN A 122 1.50 9.11 5.48
N VAL A 123 1.94 7.92 5.88
CA VAL A 123 1.95 7.51 7.29
C VAL A 123 3.15 8.14 7.98
N ALA A 124 2.93 8.73 9.15
CA ALA A 124 3.97 9.30 9.99
C ALA A 124 3.69 8.99 11.46
N GLY A 125 4.73 8.97 12.26
CA GLY A 125 4.63 8.81 13.70
C GLY A 125 5.69 7.89 14.28
N ALA A 126 5.69 7.86 15.61
CA ALA A 126 6.53 6.98 16.41
C ALA A 126 5.75 6.58 17.67
N SER A 127 6.13 5.47 18.32
CA SER A 127 5.61 5.13 19.63
C SER A 127 6.07 6.17 20.69
N LEU A 128 5.24 6.39 21.70
CA LEU A 128 5.53 7.39 22.74
C LEU A 128 6.81 7.09 23.55
N ASP A 129 7.16 5.82 23.65
CA ASP A 129 8.38 5.35 24.31
C ASP A 129 9.62 5.39 23.39
N GLY A 130 9.47 5.79 22.13
CA GLY A 130 10.54 5.84 21.14
C GLY A 130 11.03 4.47 20.63
N ALA A 131 10.41 3.38 21.04
CA ALA A 131 10.84 2.03 20.64
C ALA A 131 10.53 1.70 19.18
N LEU A 132 9.50 2.32 18.60
CA LEU A 132 9.06 2.11 17.21
C LEU A 132 8.99 3.45 16.48
N GLY A 133 9.42 3.46 15.23
CA GLY A 133 9.36 4.63 14.34
C GLY A 133 9.70 4.26 12.91
N GLN A 134 9.64 5.23 12.01
CA GLN A 134 10.02 5.02 10.62
C GLN A 134 11.55 4.99 10.50
N ALA A 135 12.11 3.79 10.34
CA ALA A 135 13.55 3.54 10.25
C ALA A 135 14.01 3.19 8.82
N THR A 136 13.13 3.26 7.82
CA THR A 136 13.47 2.94 6.42
C THR A 136 14.60 3.86 5.93
N PRO A 137 15.75 3.31 5.47
CA PRO A 137 16.80 4.11 4.88
C PRO A 137 16.28 4.88 3.66
N GLU A 138 16.79 6.10 3.45
CA GLU A 138 16.46 6.95 2.30
C GLU A 138 14.95 7.19 2.10
N ALA A 139 14.17 7.19 3.20
CA ALA A 139 12.75 7.49 3.13
C ALA A 139 12.51 8.89 2.53
N THR A 140 11.48 8.98 1.67
CA THR A 140 11.12 10.22 0.96
C THR A 140 9.91 10.93 1.58
N HIS A 141 9.34 10.39 2.66
CA HIS A 141 8.18 10.97 3.33
C HIS A 141 8.55 12.28 4.02
N LEU A 142 7.78 13.33 3.77
CA LEU A 142 8.06 14.70 4.23
C LEU A 142 8.37 14.78 5.73
N ILE A 143 7.53 14.20 6.59
CA ILE A 143 7.73 14.28 8.05
C ILE A 143 9.04 13.59 8.48
N LYS A 144 9.35 12.41 7.91
CA LYS A 144 10.64 11.74 8.19
C LYS A 144 11.83 12.60 7.76
N VAL A 145 11.78 13.18 6.54
CA VAL A 145 12.83 14.06 6.02
C VAL A 145 12.98 15.31 6.88
N ALA A 146 11.86 15.94 7.27
CA ALA A 146 11.90 17.12 8.16
C ALA A 146 12.52 16.79 9.53
N CYS A 147 12.18 15.63 10.11
CA CYS A 147 12.79 15.17 11.36
C CYS A 147 14.31 14.92 11.20
N GLU A 148 14.75 14.33 10.10
CA GLU A 148 16.18 14.12 9.82
C GLU A 148 16.93 15.43 9.71
N VAL A 149 16.34 16.45 9.07
CA VAL A 149 16.93 17.81 9.01
C VAL A 149 16.97 18.42 10.40
N ALA A 150 15.89 18.36 11.16
CA ALA A 150 15.84 18.90 12.52
C ALA A 150 16.87 18.25 13.47
N CYS A 151 17.19 16.96 13.24
CA CYS A 151 18.19 16.21 14.00
C CYS A 151 19.61 16.31 13.42
N GLY A 152 19.84 17.11 12.38
CA GLY A 152 21.14 17.28 11.74
C GLY A 152 21.65 16.04 10.96
N GLN A 153 20.75 15.11 10.63
CA GLN A 153 21.08 13.91 9.84
C GLN A 153 20.99 14.17 8.34
N ARG A 154 20.40 15.29 7.94
CA ARG A 154 20.24 15.74 6.56
C ARG A 154 20.35 17.27 6.51
N ASP A 155 20.91 17.81 5.44
CA ASP A 155 21.20 19.24 5.33
C ASP A 155 19.94 20.07 5.04
N SER A 156 19.00 19.55 4.25
CA SER A 156 17.83 20.31 3.79
C SER A 156 16.65 19.43 3.39
N VAL A 157 15.48 20.06 3.31
CA VAL A 157 14.26 19.51 2.68
C VAL A 157 14.18 20.05 1.26
N SER A 158 14.00 19.19 0.27
CA SER A 158 13.81 19.58 -1.13
C SER A 158 12.35 19.90 -1.41
N VAL A 159 12.08 21.02 -2.09
CA VAL A 159 10.79 21.37 -2.68
C VAL A 159 10.83 21.01 -4.17
N PHE A 160 9.95 20.12 -4.63
CA PHE A 160 9.97 19.57 -5.99
C PHE A 160 9.05 20.33 -6.96
N GLY A 161 9.08 21.66 -6.90
CA GLY A 161 8.33 22.55 -7.76
C GLY A 161 7.50 23.57 -6.97
N THR A 162 7.22 24.69 -7.60
CA THR A 162 6.48 25.82 -7.02
C THR A 162 5.44 26.39 -7.99
N ASP A 163 5.11 25.62 -9.04
CA ASP A 163 4.21 25.99 -10.15
C ASP A 163 3.00 25.09 -10.29
N TYR A 164 2.70 24.30 -9.23
CA TYR A 164 1.52 23.48 -9.17
C TYR A 164 0.26 24.32 -8.92
N ASN A 165 -0.89 23.84 -9.39
CA ASN A 165 -2.18 24.47 -9.15
C ASN A 165 -2.70 24.13 -7.74
N THR A 166 -1.99 24.61 -6.72
CA THR A 166 -2.27 24.48 -5.29
C THR A 166 -2.16 25.84 -4.63
N GLU A 167 -2.65 25.99 -3.41
CA GLU A 167 -2.69 27.28 -2.70
C GLU A 167 -1.28 27.88 -2.53
N ASP A 168 -0.28 27.06 -2.27
CA ASP A 168 1.13 27.46 -2.07
C ASP A 168 2.04 27.17 -3.29
N GLY A 169 1.47 26.66 -4.37
CA GLY A 169 2.18 26.31 -5.60
C GLY A 169 3.02 25.04 -5.50
N THR A 170 3.05 24.35 -4.35
CA THR A 170 3.83 23.12 -4.19
C THR A 170 3.03 21.87 -4.58
N CYS A 171 3.72 20.76 -4.79
CA CYS A 171 3.06 19.49 -5.08
C CYS A 171 2.31 18.94 -3.85
N ILE A 172 1.25 18.19 -4.12
CA ILE A 172 0.48 17.47 -3.11
C ILE A 172 1.18 16.15 -2.77
#